data_4c77649dc7ce5222f6b375ce0ac42bef
#
_entry.id   4c77649dc7ce5222f6b375ce0ac42bef
#
_cell.length_a   1.000
_cell.length_b   1.000
_cell.length_c   1.000
_cell.angle_alpha   90.00
_cell.angle_beta   90.00
_cell.angle_gamma   90.00
#
_symmetry.space_group_name_H-M   'P 1'
#
loop_
_entity.id
_entity.type
_entity.pdbx_description
1 polymer ?
#
loop_
_entity_poly.entity_id
_entity_poly.type
_entity_poly.pdbx_seq_one_letter_code
_entity_poly.pdbx_strand_id
1 'polypeptide(L)' 'MAEEHTYRLTEVVGTSSESIHQAVRNGVARASKTIRHVDWFEVTEIRGTVTDGDVRQFQVTMKVGFRVED' A
#
# COMPACT_ATOMS: atom_id res chain seq x y z
N MET A 1 -5.56 -25.30 18.36
CA MET A 1 -5.23 -24.01 18.86
C MET A 1 -5.37 -22.95 17.79
N ALA A 2 -6.12 -22.03 18.10
CA ALA A 2 -6.38 -20.98 17.15
C ALA A 2 -5.13 -20.13 16.92
N GLU A 3 -4.97 -19.70 15.71
CA GLU A 3 -3.91 -18.80 15.38
C GLU A 3 -4.44 -17.40 15.46
N GLU A 4 -4.57 -16.92 16.68
CA GLU A 4 -5.07 -15.59 16.90
C GLU A 4 -3.90 -14.63 16.97
N HIS A 5 -3.64 -14.03 15.85
CA HIS A 5 -2.49 -13.13 15.74
C HIS A 5 -2.90 -11.70 16.02
N THR A 6 -1.93 -10.93 16.44
CA THR A 6 -2.10 -9.47 16.58
C THR A 6 -1.43 -8.82 15.38
N TYR A 7 -2.04 -7.76 14.91
CA TYR A 7 -1.56 -7.07 13.70
C TYR A 7 -1.30 -5.61 13.99
N ARG A 8 -0.37 -5.06 13.25
CA ARG A 8 -0.12 -3.62 13.22
C ARG A 8 -0.46 -3.10 11.86
N LEU A 9 -0.76 -1.82 11.81
CA LEU A 9 -1.03 -1.14 10.55
C LEU A 9 0.02 -0.06 10.36
N THR A 10 0.45 0.11 9.13
CA THR A 10 1.28 1.24 8.75
C THR A 10 0.74 1.81 7.46
N GLU A 11 0.95 3.10 7.25
CA GLU A 11 0.47 3.74 6.03
C GLU A 11 1.60 3.90 5.04
N VAL A 12 1.29 3.64 3.78
CA VAL A 12 2.22 3.88 2.69
C VAL A 12 1.46 4.50 1.54
N VAL A 13 2.18 5.19 0.67
CA VAL A 13 1.61 5.74 -0.55
C VAL A 13 2.34 5.09 -1.71
N GLY A 14 1.60 4.28 -2.47
CA GLY A 14 2.16 3.70 -3.68
C GLY A 14 1.93 4.62 -4.85
N THR A 15 2.86 4.66 -5.78
CA THR A 15 2.75 5.54 -6.93
C THR A 15 3.02 4.79 -8.21
N SER A 16 2.43 5.27 -9.30
CA SER A 16 2.66 4.73 -10.62
C SER A 16 2.24 5.76 -11.66
N SER A 17 2.99 5.85 -12.73
CA SER A 17 2.57 6.66 -13.86
C SER A 17 1.59 5.91 -14.76
N GLU A 18 1.34 4.65 -14.48
CA GLU A 18 0.57 3.80 -15.39
C GLU A 18 -0.85 3.54 -14.95
N SER A 19 -1.05 3.20 -13.67
CA SER A 19 -2.39 2.84 -13.22
C SER A 19 -2.48 2.84 -11.70
N ILE A 20 -3.71 2.91 -11.21
CA ILE A 20 -4.01 2.75 -9.79
C ILE A 20 -3.58 1.34 -9.35
N HIS A 21 -3.90 0.36 -10.16
CA HIS A 21 -3.55 -1.03 -9.89
C HIS A 21 -2.05 -1.18 -9.67
N GLN A 22 -1.26 -0.59 -10.56
CA GLN A 22 0.19 -0.69 -10.44
C GLN A 22 0.72 0.09 -9.23
N ALA A 23 0.07 1.21 -8.91
CA ALA A 23 0.45 1.97 -7.73
C ALA A 23 0.30 1.14 -6.46
N VAL A 24 -0.79 0.38 -6.36
CA VAL A 24 -1.02 -0.50 -5.21
C VAL A 24 0.07 -1.56 -5.15
N ARG A 25 0.34 -2.22 -6.26
CA ARG A 25 1.34 -3.29 -6.30
C ARG A 25 2.73 -2.75 -5.92
N ASN A 26 3.06 -1.58 -6.43
CA ASN A 26 4.36 -0.97 -6.12
C ASN A 26 4.48 -0.65 -4.63
N GLY A 27 3.41 -0.12 -4.05
CA GLY A 27 3.42 0.24 -2.63
C GLY A 27 3.56 -0.99 -1.74
N VAL A 28 2.81 -2.03 -2.02
CA VAL A 28 2.88 -3.27 -1.24
C VAL A 28 4.25 -3.92 -1.39
N ALA A 29 4.77 -3.98 -2.62
CA ALA A 29 6.06 -4.59 -2.87
C ALA A 29 7.17 -3.87 -2.11
N ARG A 30 7.13 -2.54 -2.12
CA ARG A 30 8.16 -1.77 -1.45
C ARG A 30 8.07 -1.92 0.06
N ALA A 31 6.86 -1.87 0.61
CA ALA A 31 6.66 -2.04 2.04
C ALA A 31 7.13 -3.41 2.50
N SER A 32 6.92 -4.43 1.68
CA SER A 32 7.28 -5.80 2.04
C SER A 32 8.78 -6.03 2.09
N LYS A 33 9.57 -5.10 1.56
CA LYS A 33 11.02 -5.23 1.65
C LYS A 33 11.56 -4.95 3.04
N THR A 34 10.85 -4.15 3.82
CA THR A 34 11.31 -3.77 5.16
C THR A 34 10.38 -4.23 6.26
N ILE A 35 9.16 -4.64 5.92
CA ILE A 35 8.16 -5.07 6.89
C ILE A 35 7.91 -6.56 6.67
N ARG A 36 8.06 -7.35 7.71
CA ARG A 36 7.84 -8.79 7.63
C ARG A 36 6.38 -9.10 7.88
N HIS A 37 5.91 -10.17 7.27
CA HIS A 37 4.57 -10.72 7.50
C HIS A 37 3.45 -9.77 7.11
N VAL A 38 3.63 -9.10 5.97
CA VAL A 38 2.56 -8.27 5.42
C VAL A 38 1.47 -9.21 4.92
N ASP A 39 0.27 -9.05 5.46
CA ASP A 39 -0.82 -9.96 5.17
C ASP A 39 -1.93 -9.35 4.34
N TRP A 40 -2.18 -8.04 4.47
CA TRP A 40 -3.24 -7.42 3.68
C TRP A 40 -2.95 -5.95 3.48
N PHE A 41 -3.70 -5.35 2.59
CA PHE A 41 -3.70 -3.91 2.41
C PHE A 41 -5.13 -3.42 2.33
N GLU A 42 -5.30 -2.15 2.63
CA GLU A 42 -6.60 -1.50 2.54
C GLU A 42 -6.37 -0.11 1.96
N VAL A 43 -7.00 0.15 0.81
CA VAL A 43 -6.87 1.46 0.17
C VAL A 43 -7.76 2.46 0.89
N THR A 44 -7.18 3.58 1.30
CA THR A 44 -7.92 4.61 2.01
C THR A 44 -8.12 5.85 1.18
N GLU A 45 -7.26 6.11 0.19
CA GLU A 45 -7.38 7.31 -0.62
C GLU A 45 -6.73 7.09 -1.97
N ILE A 46 -7.37 7.58 -3.00
CA ILE A 46 -6.83 7.55 -4.36
C ILE A 46 -6.76 8.98 -4.84
N ARG A 47 -5.60 9.38 -5.32
CA ARG A 47 -5.41 10.71 -5.85
C ARG A 47 -4.34 10.65 -6.93
N GLY A 48 -4.09 11.77 -7.56
CA GLY A 48 -3.06 11.81 -8.57
C GLY A 48 -2.61 13.22 -8.84
N THR A 49 -1.58 13.36 -9.64
CA THR A 49 -1.09 14.64 -10.07
C THR A 49 -1.48 14.87 -11.52
N VAL A 50 -1.68 16.14 -11.84
CA VAL A 50 -2.13 16.53 -13.17
C VAL A 50 -1.14 17.58 -13.70
N THR A 51 -0.71 17.41 -14.94
CA THR A 51 0.14 18.37 -15.63
C THR A 51 -0.47 18.61 -17.00
N ASP A 52 -0.74 19.88 -17.29
CA ASP A 52 -1.29 20.27 -18.59
C ASP A 52 -2.57 19.51 -18.95
N GLY A 53 -3.44 19.31 -17.93
CA GLY A 53 -4.70 18.65 -18.15
C GLY A 53 -4.64 17.14 -18.28
N ASP A 54 -3.48 16.56 -18.00
CA ASP A 54 -3.29 15.12 -18.14
C ASP A 54 -2.82 14.54 -16.81
N VAL A 55 -3.27 13.34 -16.52
CA VAL A 55 -2.85 12.64 -15.32
C VAL A 55 -1.38 12.25 -15.46
N ARG A 56 -0.59 12.68 -14.50
CA ARG A 56 0.85 12.43 -14.52
C ARG A 56 1.21 11.22 -13.70
N GLN A 57 0.59 11.09 -12.54
CA GLN A 57 0.96 10.05 -11.60
C GLN A 57 -0.26 9.72 -10.76
N PHE A 58 -0.46 8.42 -10.55
CA PHE A 58 -1.46 7.93 -9.61
C PHE A 58 -0.80 7.73 -8.26
N GLN A 59 -1.47 8.15 -7.20
CA GLN A 59 -0.98 8.00 -5.83
C GLN A 59 -2.08 7.34 -5.02
N VAL A 60 -1.76 6.19 -4.44
CA VAL A 60 -2.74 5.43 -3.67
C VAL A 60 -2.24 5.32 -2.24
N THR A 61 -3.00 5.92 -1.32
CA THR A 61 -2.71 5.81 0.11
C THR A 61 -3.37 4.53 0.60
N MET A 62 -2.63 3.75 1.34
CA MET A 62 -3.17 2.50 1.84
C MET A 62 -2.58 2.18 3.19
N LYS A 63 -3.35 1.44 3.96
CA LYS A 63 -2.87 0.84 5.19
C LYS A 63 -2.43 -0.57 4.88
N VAL A 64 -1.29 -0.93 5.42
CA VAL A 64 -0.74 -2.27 5.25
C VAL A 64 -0.77 -2.95 6.60
N GLY A 65 -1.40 -4.11 6.68
CA GLY A 65 -1.50 -4.86 7.91
C GLY A 65 -0.43 -5.94 7.94
N PHE A 66 0.29 -6.01 9.03
CA PHE A 66 1.32 -7.02 9.17
C PHE A 66 1.27 -7.64 10.56
N ARG A 67 1.61 -8.91 10.62
CA ARG A 67 1.52 -9.67 11.83
C ARG A 67 2.65 -9.33 12.77
N VAL A 68 2.30 -9.08 14.04
CA VAL A 68 3.28 -8.83 15.07
C VAL A 68 3.88 -10.17 15.49
N GLU A 69 5.18 -10.24 15.54
CA GLU A 69 5.87 -11.44 15.98
C GLU A 69 5.86 -11.52 17.50
N ASP A 70 5.72 -12.72 17.98
CA ASP A 70 5.71 -12.97 19.42
C ASP A 70 7.13 -13.00 20.02
#